data_cc8f617cd3d4a60a371bb113e4d131ab
#
_entry.id   cc8f617cd3d4a60a371bb113e4d131ab
#
_cell.length_a   1.000
_cell.length_b   1.000
_cell.length_c   1.000
_cell.angle_alpha   90.00
_cell.angle_beta   90.00
_cell.angle_gamma   90.00
#
_symmetry.space_group_name_H-M   'P 1'
#
loop_
_entity.id
_entity.type
_entity.pdbx_description
1 polymer ?
#
loop_
_entity_poly.entity_id
_entity_poly.type
_entity_poly.pdbx_seq_one_letter_code
_entity_poly.pdbx_strand_id
1 'polypeptide(L)'
;MIKKDTQGVTFAKGFTAAGVKAGIKKSGNLDVAVIYTKTQAVVAGTFTQNKVAAAPVYVSKEVVATGTAHAIVANAGCANACTGQQGLDDAHKMAQIAADELGVNADDVIVGSTGVIGVNLPMDKLEAGIKDAVANLSADGLSLIHISEPTRLALIS
;
A
#
# COMPACT_ATOMS: atom_id res chain seq x y z
N MET A 1 15.93 25.57 11.82
CA MET A 1 15.10 24.69 12.67
C MET A 1 13.93 24.20 11.81
N ILE A 2 14.00 23.00 11.30
CA ILE A 2 12.91 22.42 10.50
C ILE A 2 11.78 22.15 11.50
N LYS A 3 10.65 22.86 11.37
CA LYS A 3 9.45 22.53 12.11
C LYS A 3 9.12 21.08 11.80
N LYS A 4 8.97 20.24 12.81
CA LYS A 4 8.49 18.89 12.70
C LYS A 4 7.06 19.00 12.16
N ASP A 5 6.93 18.91 10.85
CA ASP A 5 5.61 19.02 10.20
C ASP A 5 4.86 17.73 10.49
N THR A 6 3.72 17.85 11.14
CA THR A 6 2.90 16.72 11.55
C THR A 6 1.92 16.28 10.45
N GLN A 7 2.03 16.83 9.25
CA GLN A 7 1.02 16.69 8.20
C GLN A 7 1.25 15.51 7.22
N GLY A 8 2.41 14.81 7.27
CA GLY A 8 2.71 13.60 6.48
C GLY A 8 2.28 13.63 5.03
N VAL A 9 1.75 12.52 4.52
CA VAL A 9 1.41 12.35 3.11
C VAL A 9 0.26 13.25 2.65
N THR A 10 -0.61 13.69 3.53
CA THR A 10 -1.73 14.59 3.23
C THR A 10 -1.35 16.08 3.31
N PHE A 11 -0.06 16.39 3.56
CA PHE A 11 0.45 17.75 3.50
C PHE A 11 0.33 18.35 2.08
N ALA A 12 0.55 17.53 1.07
CA ALA A 12 0.35 17.94 -0.31
C ALA A 12 -1.15 18.08 -0.59
N LYS A 13 -1.54 19.27 -1.07
CA LYS A 13 -2.95 19.54 -1.41
C LYS A 13 -3.45 18.56 -2.48
N GLY A 14 -4.66 18.05 -2.28
CA GLY A 14 -5.32 17.11 -3.19
C GLY A 14 -5.10 15.65 -2.84
N PHE A 15 -4.24 15.34 -1.87
CA PHE A 15 -4.08 13.97 -1.36
C PHE A 15 -4.98 13.72 -0.15
N THR A 16 -5.57 12.53 -0.14
CA THR A 16 -6.30 11.97 0.99
C THR A 16 -5.69 10.62 1.37
N ALA A 17 -5.83 10.24 2.61
CA ALA A 17 -5.30 8.96 3.09
C ALA A 17 -6.21 8.36 4.16
N ALA A 18 -6.19 7.05 4.26
CA ALA A 18 -6.78 6.31 5.36
C ALA A 18 -5.98 5.06 5.67
N GLY A 19 -6.00 4.65 6.92
CA GLY A 19 -5.48 3.37 7.36
C GLY A 19 -6.49 2.69 8.26
N VAL A 20 -6.67 1.39 8.06
CA VAL A 20 -7.68 0.59 8.73
C VAL A 20 -7.11 -0.72 9.27
N LYS A 21 -7.89 -1.37 10.12
CA LYS A 21 -7.59 -2.66 10.70
C LYS A 21 -8.39 -3.74 9.98
N ALA A 22 -7.79 -4.40 9.00
CA ALA A 22 -8.41 -5.51 8.27
C ALA A 22 -8.22 -6.88 8.97
N GLY A 23 -7.35 -6.96 9.99
CA GLY A 23 -7.07 -8.19 10.73
C GLY A 23 -6.08 -9.12 10.01
N ILE A 24 -5.20 -8.56 9.20
CA ILE A 24 -4.06 -9.27 8.61
C ILE A 24 -2.98 -9.49 9.66
N LYS A 25 -2.68 -8.43 10.43
CA LYS A 25 -1.75 -8.51 11.57
C LYS A 25 -2.39 -9.18 12.78
N LYS A 26 -1.68 -10.12 13.38
CA LYS A 26 -2.09 -10.73 14.66
C LYS A 26 -2.12 -9.75 15.83
N SER A 27 -1.34 -8.65 15.77
CA SER A 27 -1.28 -7.62 16.80
C SER A 27 -2.55 -6.78 16.91
N GLY A 28 -3.41 -6.82 15.90
CA GLY A 28 -4.63 -6.02 15.84
C GLY A 28 -4.40 -4.53 15.57
N ASN A 29 -3.20 -4.12 15.18
CA ASN A 29 -2.89 -2.77 14.71
C ASN A 29 -3.40 -2.55 13.29
N LEU A 30 -3.40 -1.29 12.83
CA LEU A 30 -3.70 -0.94 11.44
C LEU A 30 -2.81 -1.73 10.49
N ASP A 31 -3.37 -2.26 9.42
CA ASP A 31 -2.65 -3.17 8.51
C ASP A 31 -3.01 -3.00 7.03
N VAL A 32 -3.97 -2.15 6.68
CA VAL A 32 -4.23 -1.70 5.31
C VAL A 32 -4.26 -0.19 5.27
N ALA A 33 -3.64 0.41 4.26
CA ALA A 33 -3.67 1.85 4.03
C ALA A 33 -3.91 2.15 2.54
N VAL A 34 -4.64 3.23 2.29
CA VAL A 34 -4.87 3.81 0.97
C VAL A 34 -4.45 5.27 0.99
N ILE A 35 -3.70 5.69 -0.02
CA ILE A 35 -3.39 7.08 -0.33
C ILE A 35 -3.99 7.35 -1.70
N TYR A 36 -4.73 8.44 -1.85
CA TYR A 36 -5.44 8.74 -3.08
C TYR A 36 -5.37 10.22 -3.44
N THR A 37 -5.36 10.49 -4.74
CA THR A 37 -5.55 11.83 -5.29
C THR A 37 -6.53 11.78 -6.46
N LYS A 38 -7.49 12.71 -6.46
CA LYS A 38 -8.48 12.84 -7.52
C LYS A 38 -7.85 13.26 -8.85
N THR A 39 -6.84 14.10 -8.81
CA THR A 39 -6.07 14.51 -9.98
C THR A 39 -4.90 13.55 -10.14
N GLN A 40 -4.72 13.01 -11.34
CA GLN A 40 -3.60 12.13 -11.65
C GLN A 40 -2.26 12.80 -11.28
N ALA A 41 -1.46 12.11 -10.48
CA ALA A 41 -0.16 12.61 -10.02
C ALA A 41 0.98 12.00 -10.86
N VAL A 42 2.03 12.76 -11.06
CA VAL A 42 3.27 12.24 -11.63
C VAL A 42 3.92 11.29 -10.63
N VAL A 43 4.35 10.13 -11.11
CA VAL A 43 5.02 9.12 -10.30
C VAL A 43 6.41 8.81 -10.85
N ALA A 44 7.36 8.62 -9.93
CA ALA A 44 8.67 8.06 -10.21
C ALA A 44 9.07 7.14 -9.06
N GLY A 45 9.80 6.07 -9.36
CA GLY A 45 10.18 5.09 -8.37
C GLY A 45 11.50 4.41 -8.70
N THR A 46 12.15 3.93 -7.65
CA THR A 46 13.32 3.04 -7.75
C THR A 46 12.96 1.69 -7.15
N PHE A 47 13.42 0.64 -7.78
CA PHE A 47 13.08 -0.73 -7.40
C PHE A 47 14.33 -1.57 -7.18
N THR A 48 14.19 -2.59 -6.36
CA THR A 48 15.26 -3.56 -6.16
C THR A 48 15.65 -4.25 -7.46
N GLN A 49 16.93 -4.55 -7.60
CA GLN A 49 17.49 -5.40 -8.69
C GLN A 49 17.57 -6.87 -8.28
N ASN A 50 17.08 -7.23 -7.10
CA ASN A 50 17.06 -8.61 -6.64
C ASN A 50 16.21 -9.47 -7.59
N LYS A 51 16.74 -10.63 -7.97
CA LYS A 51 16.04 -11.59 -8.84
C LYS A 51 14.80 -12.21 -8.17
N VAL A 52 14.75 -12.20 -6.84
CA VAL A 52 13.62 -12.67 -6.03
C VAL A 52 12.89 -11.46 -5.46
N ALA A 53 12.29 -10.66 -6.34
CA ALA A 53 11.46 -9.54 -5.92
C ALA A 53 10.06 -10.05 -5.52
N ALA A 54 9.42 -9.34 -4.57
CA ALA A 54 8.05 -9.61 -4.17
C ALA A 54 7.05 -9.25 -5.30
N ALA A 55 5.92 -9.92 -5.36
CA ALA A 55 4.90 -9.69 -6.39
C ALA A 55 4.47 -8.22 -6.53
N PRO A 56 4.24 -7.45 -5.44
CA PRO A 56 3.91 -6.03 -5.54
C PRO A 56 4.96 -5.18 -6.27
N VAL A 57 6.23 -5.61 -6.26
CA VAL A 57 7.30 -4.90 -6.96
C VAL A 57 7.10 -4.96 -8.48
N TYR A 58 6.67 -6.10 -9.01
CA TYR A 58 6.42 -6.26 -10.45
C TYR A 58 5.24 -5.39 -10.89
N VAL A 59 4.10 -5.48 -10.20
CA VAL A 59 2.90 -4.69 -10.50
C VAL A 59 3.19 -3.19 -10.39
N SER A 60 3.85 -2.75 -9.32
CA SER A 60 4.17 -1.32 -9.14
C SER A 60 5.18 -0.79 -10.17
N LYS A 61 6.07 -1.64 -10.70
CA LYS A 61 6.96 -1.26 -11.82
C LYS A 61 6.18 -0.94 -13.08
N GLU A 62 5.15 -1.71 -13.38
CA GLU A 62 4.27 -1.49 -14.54
C GLU A 62 3.57 -0.14 -14.42
N VAL A 63 2.98 0.16 -13.26
CA VAL A 63 2.34 1.45 -12.98
C VAL A 63 3.34 2.61 -13.09
N VAL A 64 4.50 2.51 -12.44
CA VAL A 64 5.51 3.59 -12.47
C VAL A 64 6.05 3.81 -13.88
N ALA A 65 6.08 2.80 -14.73
CA ALA A 65 6.52 2.93 -16.13
C ALA A 65 5.56 3.82 -16.96
N THR A 66 4.31 3.99 -16.57
CA THR A 66 3.35 4.92 -17.22
C THR A 66 3.66 6.38 -16.90
N GLY A 67 4.38 6.65 -15.80
CA GLY A 67 4.75 8.00 -15.33
C GLY A 67 3.67 8.69 -14.51
N THR A 68 2.49 8.09 -14.33
CA THR A 68 1.38 8.69 -13.58
C THR A 68 0.64 7.64 -12.72
N ALA A 69 0.00 8.10 -11.63
CA ALA A 69 -0.83 7.26 -10.77
C ALA A 69 -1.89 8.08 -10.03
N HIS A 70 -2.94 7.42 -9.57
CA HIS A 70 -3.99 7.99 -8.73
C HIS A 70 -3.90 7.54 -7.28
N ALA A 71 -3.43 6.31 -7.04
CA ALA A 71 -3.47 5.74 -5.71
C ALA A 71 -2.25 4.88 -5.37
N ILE A 72 -2.03 4.75 -4.06
CA ILE A 72 -1.14 3.75 -3.47
C ILE A 72 -1.95 2.96 -2.46
N VAL A 73 -1.92 1.64 -2.59
CA VAL A 73 -2.52 0.72 -1.62
C VAL A 73 -1.43 -0.13 -1.00
N ALA A 74 -1.41 -0.20 0.31
CA ALA A 74 -0.40 -0.97 1.02
C ALA A 74 -1.02 -1.83 2.12
N ASN A 75 -0.47 -3.03 2.30
CA ASN A 75 -0.79 -3.85 3.45
C ASN A 75 0.45 -4.20 4.28
N ALA A 76 0.22 -4.50 5.55
CA ALA A 76 1.21 -5.00 6.48
C ALA A 76 0.73 -6.29 7.16
N GLY A 77 1.70 -7.18 7.46
CA GLY A 77 1.45 -8.49 8.06
C GLY A 77 1.76 -9.66 7.13
N CYS A 78 1.65 -9.46 5.81
CA CYS A 78 2.01 -10.42 4.77
C CYS A 78 2.74 -9.67 3.65
N ALA A 79 3.94 -10.15 3.27
CA ALA A 79 4.81 -9.47 2.31
C ALA A 79 4.47 -9.80 0.85
N ASN A 80 3.66 -10.81 0.60
CA ASN A 80 3.40 -11.32 -0.76
C ASN A 80 4.71 -11.56 -1.56
N ALA A 81 5.67 -12.16 -0.91
CA ALA A 81 6.97 -12.50 -1.46
C ALA A 81 7.17 -14.01 -1.43
N CYS A 82 7.82 -14.58 -2.47
CA CYS A 82 8.00 -16.02 -2.66
C CYS A 82 6.66 -16.79 -2.71
N THR A 83 5.65 -16.21 -3.32
CA THR A 83 4.27 -16.74 -3.42
C THR A 83 3.91 -17.21 -4.84
N GLY A 84 4.88 -17.19 -5.76
CA GLY A 84 4.71 -17.67 -7.14
C GLY A 84 3.65 -16.88 -7.91
N GLN A 85 2.97 -17.54 -8.86
CA GLN A 85 1.97 -16.93 -9.71
C GLN A 85 0.77 -16.42 -8.90
N GLN A 86 0.33 -17.16 -7.90
CA GLN A 86 -0.77 -16.74 -7.02
C GLN A 86 -0.50 -15.37 -6.38
N GLY A 87 0.75 -15.13 -5.93
CA GLY A 87 1.09 -13.82 -5.35
C GLY A 87 1.02 -12.68 -6.35
N LEU A 88 1.37 -12.93 -7.62
CA LEU A 88 1.24 -11.95 -8.68
C LEU A 88 -0.23 -11.65 -9.00
N ASP A 89 -1.05 -12.69 -9.10
CA ASP A 89 -2.50 -12.56 -9.30
C ASP A 89 -3.16 -11.79 -8.14
N ASP A 90 -2.77 -12.09 -6.91
CA ASP A 90 -3.24 -11.39 -5.71
C ASP A 90 -2.82 -9.91 -5.70
N ALA A 91 -1.62 -9.57 -6.17
CA ALA A 91 -1.16 -8.19 -6.26
C ALA A 91 -1.94 -7.39 -7.31
N HIS A 92 -2.22 -7.97 -8.49
CA HIS A 92 -3.09 -7.36 -9.49
C HIS A 92 -4.53 -7.21 -8.97
N LYS A 93 -5.06 -8.23 -8.29
CA LYS A 93 -6.38 -8.16 -7.68
C LYS A 93 -6.47 -7.07 -6.60
N MET A 94 -5.41 -6.88 -5.81
CA MET A 94 -5.33 -5.78 -4.84
C MET A 94 -5.43 -4.41 -5.53
N ALA A 95 -4.72 -4.20 -6.64
CA ALA A 95 -4.83 -2.99 -7.44
C ALA A 95 -6.25 -2.81 -8.02
N GLN A 96 -6.83 -3.87 -8.57
CA GLN A 96 -8.17 -3.86 -9.16
C GLN A 96 -9.25 -3.49 -8.14
N ILE A 97 -9.24 -4.10 -6.94
CA ILE A 97 -10.20 -3.80 -5.87
C ILE A 97 -10.15 -2.31 -5.51
N ALA A 98 -8.96 -1.76 -5.35
CA ALA A 98 -8.81 -0.34 -5.03
C ALA A 98 -9.26 0.56 -6.19
N ALA A 99 -8.96 0.18 -7.41
CA ALA A 99 -9.37 0.91 -8.61
C ALA A 99 -10.89 0.97 -8.75
N ASP A 100 -11.58 -0.16 -8.55
CA ASP A 100 -13.04 -0.26 -8.60
C ASP A 100 -13.71 0.65 -7.55
N GLU A 101 -13.20 0.64 -6.31
CA GLU A 101 -13.73 1.47 -5.23
C GLU A 101 -13.44 2.97 -5.42
N LEU A 102 -12.33 3.32 -6.07
CA LEU A 102 -11.92 4.70 -6.32
C LEU A 102 -12.45 5.27 -7.65
N GLY A 103 -12.95 4.42 -8.54
CA GLY A 103 -13.39 4.81 -9.87
C GLY A 103 -12.24 5.23 -10.81
N VAL A 104 -11.08 4.55 -10.71
CA VAL A 104 -9.89 4.77 -11.54
C VAL A 104 -9.48 3.48 -12.25
N ASN A 105 -8.44 3.52 -13.10
CA ASN A 105 -7.92 2.30 -13.71
C ASN A 105 -6.97 1.56 -12.76
N ALA A 106 -6.92 0.24 -12.83
CA ALA A 106 -5.99 -0.56 -12.03
C ALA A 106 -4.52 -0.23 -12.34
N ASP A 107 -4.23 0.15 -13.58
CA ASP A 107 -2.90 0.57 -14.04
C ASP A 107 -2.45 1.94 -13.45
N ASP A 108 -3.33 2.63 -12.73
CA ASP A 108 -3.05 3.86 -11.99
C ASP A 108 -2.91 3.63 -10.47
N VAL A 109 -2.89 2.36 -10.02
CA VAL A 109 -2.82 1.99 -8.61
C VAL A 109 -1.52 1.27 -8.29
N ILE A 110 -0.66 1.91 -7.52
CA ILE A 110 0.58 1.33 -6.98
C ILE A 110 0.22 0.43 -5.78
N VAL A 111 0.82 -0.74 -5.70
CA VAL A 111 0.61 -1.68 -4.59
C VAL A 111 1.89 -1.94 -3.81
N GLY A 112 1.75 -2.15 -2.50
CA GLY A 112 2.86 -2.49 -1.61
C GLY A 112 2.43 -3.48 -0.54
N SER A 113 3.30 -4.44 -0.22
CA SER A 113 3.05 -5.41 0.84
C SER A 113 4.30 -5.60 1.70
N THR A 114 4.11 -5.72 3.00
CA THR A 114 5.21 -5.98 3.94
C THR A 114 4.77 -6.97 5.02
N GLY A 115 5.72 -7.76 5.53
CA GLY A 115 5.46 -8.72 6.61
C GLY A 115 6.06 -10.09 6.35
N VAL A 116 5.29 -11.14 6.64
CA VAL A 116 5.74 -12.53 6.53
C VAL A 116 5.90 -12.93 5.06
N ILE A 117 7.01 -13.60 4.75
CA ILE A 117 7.37 -14.11 3.41
C ILE A 117 6.86 -15.54 3.26
N GLY A 118 6.50 -15.96 2.03
CA GLY A 118 6.09 -17.33 1.70
C GLY A 118 4.65 -17.67 2.11
N VAL A 119 3.85 -16.66 2.42
CA VAL A 119 2.43 -16.80 2.74
C VAL A 119 1.62 -15.96 1.75
N ASN A 120 0.55 -16.53 1.20
CA ASN A 120 -0.36 -15.83 0.31
C ASN A 120 -1.14 -14.74 1.06
N LEU A 121 -1.54 -13.70 0.35
CA LEU A 121 -2.37 -12.63 0.90
C LEU A 121 -3.73 -13.18 1.33
N PRO A 122 -4.22 -12.82 2.52
CA PRO A 122 -5.59 -13.14 2.93
C PRO A 122 -6.57 -12.20 2.21
N MET A 123 -6.89 -12.51 0.96
CA MET A 123 -7.60 -11.62 0.03
C MET A 123 -8.96 -11.17 0.54
N ASP A 124 -9.71 -12.02 1.25
CA ASP A 124 -11.01 -11.65 1.84
C ASP A 124 -10.87 -10.48 2.83
N LYS A 125 -9.85 -10.54 3.69
CA LYS A 125 -9.56 -9.48 4.65
C LYS A 125 -9.03 -8.23 3.98
N LEU A 126 -8.18 -8.42 2.97
CA LEU A 126 -7.58 -7.32 2.23
C LEU A 126 -8.65 -6.55 1.45
N GLU A 127 -9.57 -7.25 0.78
CA GLU A 127 -10.69 -6.62 0.08
C GLU A 127 -11.58 -5.81 1.03
N ALA A 128 -11.99 -6.40 2.15
CA ALA A 128 -12.78 -5.68 3.14
C ALA A 128 -12.03 -4.45 3.69
N GLY A 129 -10.71 -4.59 3.95
CA GLY A 129 -9.87 -3.50 4.42
C GLY A 129 -9.69 -2.39 3.40
N ILE A 130 -9.54 -2.70 2.11
CA ILE A 130 -9.43 -1.69 1.06
C ILE A 130 -10.73 -0.91 0.95
N LYS A 131 -11.89 -1.58 0.92
CA LYS A 131 -13.21 -0.93 0.90
C LYS A 131 -13.43 0.00 2.08
N ASP A 132 -13.09 -0.46 3.28
CA ASP A 132 -13.18 0.34 4.50
C ASP A 132 -12.22 1.54 4.45
N ALA A 133 -10.98 1.36 3.99
CA ALA A 133 -10.01 2.44 3.85
C ALA A 133 -10.48 3.50 2.83
N VAL A 134 -11.01 3.10 1.69
CA VAL A 134 -11.53 4.03 0.67
C VAL A 134 -12.70 4.83 1.21
N ALA A 135 -13.62 4.20 1.94
CA ALA A 135 -14.77 4.87 2.57
C ALA A 135 -14.36 5.90 3.64
N ASN A 136 -13.18 5.75 4.23
CA ASN A 136 -12.65 6.61 5.29
C ASN A 136 -11.53 7.57 4.83
N LEU A 137 -11.33 7.75 3.53
CA LEU A 137 -10.33 8.68 3.00
C LEU A 137 -10.55 10.11 3.50
N SER A 138 -9.51 10.71 4.07
CA SER A 138 -9.55 12.07 4.62
C SER A 138 -8.27 12.84 4.32
N ALA A 139 -8.40 14.15 4.16
CA ALA A 139 -7.26 15.06 4.09
C ALA A 139 -6.49 15.13 5.43
N ASP A 140 -7.14 14.77 6.54
CA ASP A 140 -6.55 14.69 7.88
C ASP A 140 -6.07 13.28 8.24
N GLY A 141 -6.02 12.37 7.26
CA GLY A 141 -5.73 10.94 7.44
C GLY A 141 -4.29 10.58 7.82
N LEU A 142 -3.50 11.54 8.24
CA LEU A 142 -2.07 11.41 8.56
C LEU A 142 -1.74 10.33 9.58
N SER A 143 -2.49 10.25 10.66
CA SER A 143 -2.21 9.29 11.76
C SER A 143 -2.54 7.85 11.39
N LEU A 144 -3.25 7.64 10.29
CA LEU A 144 -3.83 6.35 9.91
C LEU A 144 -2.96 5.54 8.93
N ILE A 145 -1.89 6.14 8.38
CA ILE A 145 -1.00 5.43 7.45
C ILE A 145 0.15 4.67 8.12
N HIS A 146 0.29 4.73 9.43
CA HIS A 146 1.28 3.96 10.17
C HIS A 146 0.89 2.48 10.27
N ILE A 147 0.79 1.82 9.12
CA ILE A 147 0.47 0.39 9.03
C ILE A 147 1.71 -0.51 9.20
N SER A 148 2.89 0.04 8.98
CA SER A 148 4.17 -0.67 9.12
C SER A 148 5.01 -0.02 10.20
N GLU A 149 5.41 -0.79 11.20
CA GLU A 149 6.39 -0.33 12.17
C GLU A 149 7.79 -0.53 11.58
N PRO A 150 8.69 0.47 11.72
CA PRO A 150 10.08 0.26 11.36
C PRO A 150 10.60 -0.91 12.21
N THR A 151 11.20 -1.89 11.55
CA THR A 151 11.89 -2.98 12.23
C THR A 151 12.93 -2.34 13.13
N ARG A 152 12.76 -2.36 14.44
CA ARG A 152 13.82 -2.06 15.36
C ARG A 152 14.90 -3.09 15.09
N LEU A 153 16.03 -2.66 14.54
CA LEU A 153 17.25 -3.44 14.60
C LEU A 153 17.46 -3.72 16.09
N ALA A 154 17.19 -4.95 16.52
CA ALA A 154 17.61 -5.42 17.80
C ALA A 154 19.13 -5.29 17.79
N LEU A 155 19.66 -4.34 18.58
CA LEU A 155 21.07 -4.31 18.87
C LEU A 155 21.38 -5.63 19.56
N ILE A 156 21.99 -6.55 18.81
CA ILE A 156 22.60 -7.75 19.38
C ILE A 156 23.84 -7.22 20.10
N SER A 157 23.71 -7.08 21.40
CA SER A 157 24.83 -6.83 22.33
C SER A 157 25.53 -8.14 22.61
#